data_7b95b5331cd83571c91751fd77b1ede8
#
_entry.id   7b95b5331cd83571c91751fd77b1ede8
#
_cell.length_a   1.000
_cell.length_b   1.000
_cell.length_c   1.000
_cell.angle_alpha   90.00
_cell.angle_beta   90.00
_cell.angle_gamma   90.00
#
_symmetry.space_group_name_H-M   'P 1'
#
loop_
_entity.id
_entity.type
_entity.pdbx_description
1 polymer ?
#
loop_
_entity_poly.entity_id
_entity_poly.type
_entity_poly.pdbx_seq_one_letter_code
_entity_poly.pdbx_strand_id
1 'polypeptide(L)'
;MQQVEISDKWFAIVNPVAGSGRGLEDLPQITKLLRDNDIHYELVFSQYKRHVTELTVQAVNEGYRRIIVIGGDGTLHEVVNGLFIQQVVPTEQVTIAVIAVGTGNDWIRMFGIPTRYSEAIRAICEGATFLQDVGEVAYEESHYAQSRYMANVAGVGFDASVTRRYEHYKSKGKKGRYLYLKSFIYNYFRYRSSGVKVWIDGELVHNDLLYSAAIGICKYHGGGFQLLPSAIADDGMFDITLIKPFHWWHLLFRFNRLFNGTVYSIGHCVHYRGSHIRIESTPNIPVAVDGELLGGTPLEFTMHYHRVKVIVNKDFLKE
;
A
#
# COMPACT_ATOMS: atom_id res chain seq x y z
N MET A 1 3.17 -33.32 -14.73
CA MET A 1 2.79 -31.91 -14.62
C MET A 1 2.25 -31.50 -15.97
N GLN A 2 0.95 -31.16 -16.08
CA GLN A 2 0.42 -30.57 -17.31
C GLN A 2 1.06 -29.19 -17.45
N GLN A 3 1.66 -28.90 -18.61
CA GLN A 3 2.10 -27.55 -18.94
C GLN A 3 0.87 -26.64 -19.02
N VAL A 4 0.76 -25.68 -18.10
CA VAL A 4 -0.28 -24.66 -18.16
C VAL A 4 0.03 -23.74 -19.33
N GLU A 5 -0.87 -23.64 -20.29
CA GLU A 5 -0.73 -22.75 -21.44
C GLU A 5 -0.78 -21.29 -20.95
N ILE A 6 0.21 -20.48 -21.34
CA ILE A 6 0.27 -19.07 -20.94
C ILE A 6 -0.79 -18.30 -21.72
N SER A 7 -1.67 -17.61 -20.99
CA SER A 7 -2.70 -16.78 -21.61
C SER A 7 -2.14 -15.43 -22.06
N ASP A 8 -2.40 -15.04 -23.31
CA ASP A 8 -2.07 -13.70 -23.82
C ASP A 8 -3.04 -12.61 -23.33
N LYS A 9 -4.15 -13.00 -22.70
CA LYS A 9 -5.14 -12.08 -22.18
C LYS A 9 -4.72 -11.49 -20.83
N TRP A 10 -5.29 -10.35 -20.52
CA TRP A 10 -5.26 -9.78 -19.18
C TRP A 10 -6.36 -10.40 -18.31
N PHE A 11 -6.04 -10.64 -17.04
CA PHE A 11 -7.04 -10.96 -16.02
C PHE A 11 -7.42 -9.68 -15.27
N ALA A 12 -8.62 -9.15 -15.54
CA ALA A 12 -9.08 -7.87 -15.00
C ALA A 12 -9.92 -8.10 -13.73
N ILE A 13 -9.36 -7.74 -12.58
CA ILE A 13 -10.02 -7.88 -11.28
C ILE A 13 -10.68 -6.56 -10.89
N VAL A 14 -12.00 -6.57 -10.75
CA VAL A 14 -12.80 -5.41 -10.34
C VAL A 14 -13.17 -5.51 -8.87
N ASN A 15 -12.85 -4.47 -8.11
CA ASN A 15 -13.41 -4.29 -6.77
C ASN A 15 -14.65 -3.36 -6.87
N PRO A 16 -15.87 -3.90 -6.82
CA PRO A 16 -17.09 -3.14 -7.09
C PRO A 16 -17.37 -2.05 -6.04
N VAL A 17 -16.83 -2.19 -4.83
CA VAL A 17 -17.03 -1.22 -3.73
C VAL A 17 -15.90 -0.19 -3.62
N ALA A 18 -14.84 -0.32 -4.44
CA ALA A 18 -13.76 0.65 -4.46
C ALA A 18 -14.26 2.05 -4.81
N GLY A 19 -13.62 3.08 -4.25
CA GLY A 19 -14.00 4.48 -4.47
C GLY A 19 -15.43 4.82 -4.05
N SER A 20 -15.99 4.10 -3.06
CA SER A 20 -17.39 4.24 -2.62
C SER A 20 -18.43 3.81 -3.67
N GLY A 21 -18.10 2.82 -4.50
CA GLY A 21 -18.97 2.25 -5.54
C GLY A 21 -18.57 2.64 -6.97
N ARG A 22 -17.63 3.57 -7.14
CA ARG A 22 -17.12 3.98 -8.47
C ARG A 22 -16.55 2.81 -9.28
N GLY A 23 -16.01 1.79 -8.59
CA GLY A 23 -15.50 0.60 -9.27
C GLY A 23 -16.55 -0.09 -10.16
N LEU A 24 -17.81 -0.04 -9.78
CA LEU A 24 -18.92 -0.56 -10.59
C LEU A 24 -19.51 0.52 -11.51
N GLU A 25 -19.67 1.75 -11.02
CA GLU A 25 -20.27 2.87 -11.74
C GLU A 25 -19.47 3.23 -13.01
N ASP A 26 -18.15 3.32 -12.90
CA ASP A 26 -17.25 3.72 -14.00
C ASP A 26 -16.86 2.53 -14.92
N LEU A 27 -17.21 1.30 -14.55
CA LEU A 27 -16.84 0.09 -15.28
C LEU A 27 -17.26 0.11 -16.78
N PRO A 28 -18.46 0.56 -17.18
CA PRO A 28 -18.83 0.65 -18.60
C PRO A 28 -17.87 1.52 -19.41
N GLN A 29 -17.41 2.64 -18.85
CA GLN A 29 -16.44 3.52 -19.49
C GLN A 29 -15.06 2.83 -19.61
N ILE A 30 -14.60 2.20 -18.51
CA ILE A 30 -13.30 1.49 -18.49
C ILE A 30 -13.30 0.36 -19.50
N THR A 31 -14.33 -0.49 -19.52
CA THR A 31 -14.41 -1.63 -20.44
C THR A 31 -14.53 -1.19 -21.90
N LYS A 32 -15.23 -0.08 -22.16
CA LYS A 32 -15.24 0.51 -23.51
C LYS A 32 -13.83 0.94 -23.94
N LEU A 33 -13.11 1.67 -23.10
CA LEU A 33 -11.75 2.11 -23.40
C LEU A 33 -10.77 0.94 -23.57
N LEU A 34 -10.89 -0.13 -22.78
CA LEU A 34 -10.07 -1.34 -22.96
C LEU A 34 -10.30 -1.98 -24.33
N ARG A 35 -11.56 -2.11 -24.76
CA ARG A 35 -11.92 -2.64 -26.10
C ARG A 35 -11.46 -1.73 -27.23
N ASP A 36 -11.66 -0.42 -27.10
CA ASP A 36 -11.26 0.58 -28.11
C ASP A 36 -9.72 0.61 -28.32
N ASN A 37 -8.95 0.05 -27.38
CA ASN A 37 -7.49 -0.08 -27.47
C ASN A 37 -7.01 -1.53 -27.67
N ASP A 38 -7.87 -2.43 -28.13
CA ASP A 38 -7.58 -3.85 -28.45
C ASP A 38 -6.94 -4.63 -27.26
N ILE A 39 -7.24 -4.23 -26.03
CA ILE A 39 -6.81 -4.98 -24.85
C ILE A 39 -7.78 -6.14 -24.62
N HIS A 40 -7.30 -7.36 -24.85
CA HIS A 40 -8.07 -8.58 -24.58
C HIS A 40 -7.98 -8.93 -23.09
N TYR A 41 -9.12 -9.12 -22.45
CA TYR A 41 -9.18 -9.41 -21.02
C TYR A 41 -10.32 -10.36 -20.65
N GLU A 42 -10.14 -11.04 -19.54
CA GLU A 42 -11.20 -11.69 -18.79
C GLU A 42 -11.54 -10.83 -17.58
N LEU A 43 -12.83 -10.59 -17.32
CA LEU A 43 -13.30 -9.70 -16.26
C LEU A 43 -13.90 -10.51 -15.11
N VAL A 44 -13.41 -10.29 -13.89
CA VAL A 44 -13.91 -10.93 -12.67
C VAL A 44 -14.15 -9.90 -11.57
N PHE A 45 -15.13 -10.19 -10.70
CA PHE A 45 -15.50 -9.31 -9.59
C PHE A 45 -15.12 -9.91 -8.25
N SER A 46 -14.50 -9.10 -7.39
CA SER A 46 -14.36 -9.49 -6.00
C SER A 46 -15.72 -9.40 -5.28
N GLN A 47 -15.99 -10.33 -4.37
CA GLN A 47 -17.28 -10.46 -3.69
C GLN A 47 -17.18 -10.20 -2.18
N TYR A 48 -16.01 -10.43 -1.58
CA TYR A 48 -15.75 -10.29 -0.15
C TYR A 48 -14.31 -9.87 0.10
N LYS A 49 -14.00 -9.53 1.36
CA LYS A 49 -12.63 -9.17 1.77
C LYS A 49 -11.67 -10.34 1.51
N ARG A 50 -10.51 -10.06 0.97
CA ARG A 50 -9.46 -11.02 0.55
C ARG A 50 -9.80 -11.87 -0.68
N HIS A 51 -10.97 -11.71 -1.31
CA HIS A 51 -11.29 -12.44 -2.53
C HIS A 51 -10.37 -12.08 -3.70
N VAL A 52 -9.87 -10.84 -3.76
CA VAL A 52 -8.88 -10.42 -4.78
C VAL A 52 -7.59 -11.24 -4.66
N THR A 53 -7.16 -11.56 -3.46
CA THR A 53 -6.01 -12.44 -3.21
C THR A 53 -6.24 -13.83 -3.80
N GLU A 54 -7.41 -14.43 -3.55
CA GLU A 54 -7.80 -15.74 -4.10
C GLU A 54 -7.90 -15.71 -5.64
N LEU A 55 -8.53 -14.68 -6.20
CA LEU A 55 -8.64 -14.47 -7.65
C LEU A 55 -7.27 -14.31 -8.31
N THR A 56 -6.32 -13.66 -7.64
CA THR A 56 -4.94 -13.53 -8.14
C THR A 56 -4.24 -14.88 -8.19
N VAL A 57 -4.35 -15.68 -7.13
CA VAL A 57 -3.80 -17.05 -7.10
C VAL A 57 -4.44 -17.91 -8.20
N GLN A 58 -5.75 -17.82 -8.35
CA GLN A 58 -6.49 -18.53 -9.41
C GLN A 58 -5.98 -18.13 -10.81
N ALA A 59 -5.91 -16.83 -11.09
CA ALA A 59 -5.44 -16.32 -12.39
C ALA A 59 -4.05 -16.85 -12.74
N VAL A 60 -3.11 -16.84 -11.81
CA VAL A 60 -1.74 -17.33 -12.05
C VAL A 60 -1.73 -18.85 -12.29
N ASN A 61 -2.54 -19.61 -11.55
CA ASN A 61 -2.70 -21.05 -11.71
C ASN A 61 -3.33 -21.42 -13.07
N GLU A 62 -4.23 -20.58 -13.59
CA GLU A 62 -4.87 -20.72 -14.91
C GLU A 62 -3.99 -20.24 -16.07
N GLY A 63 -2.75 -19.79 -15.81
CA GLY A 63 -1.79 -19.38 -16.84
C GLY A 63 -1.76 -17.90 -17.15
N TYR A 64 -2.55 -17.05 -16.49
CA TYR A 64 -2.44 -15.61 -16.68
C TYR A 64 -1.13 -15.07 -16.11
N ARG A 65 -0.51 -14.15 -16.85
CA ARG A 65 0.75 -13.46 -16.48
C ARG A 65 0.59 -11.94 -16.53
N ARG A 66 -0.64 -11.46 -16.78
CA ARG A 66 -0.98 -10.05 -16.85
C ARG A 66 -2.27 -9.80 -16.07
N ILE A 67 -2.21 -8.94 -15.06
CA ILE A 67 -3.35 -8.64 -14.18
C ILE A 67 -3.66 -7.14 -14.24
N ILE A 68 -4.91 -6.78 -14.57
CA ILE A 68 -5.41 -5.42 -14.44
C ILE A 68 -6.17 -5.30 -13.12
N VAL A 69 -5.74 -4.39 -12.27
CA VAL A 69 -6.40 -4.04 -11.01
C VAL A 69 -7.32 -2.86 -11.25
N ILE A 70 -8.64 -3.07 -11.23
CA ILE A 70 -9.65 -2.01 -11.28
C ILE A 70 -10.12 -1.77 -9.84
N GLY A 71 -9.40 -0.87 -9.13
CA GLY A 71 -9.57 -0.70 -7.69
C GLY A 71 -8.78 0.48 -7.13
N GLY A 72 -8.47 0.43 -5.86
CA GLY A 72 -7.58 1.37 -5.15
C GLY A 72 -6.42 0.64 -4.50
N ASP A 73 -5.67 1.35 -3.62
CA ASP A 73 -4.48 0.82 -2.94
C ASP A 73 -4.72 -0.52 -2.23
N GLY A 74 -5.88 -0.68 -1.55
CA GLY A 74 -6.23 -1.93 -0.90
C GLY A 74 -6.48 -3.10 -1.86
N THR A 75 -6.98 -2.83 -3.07
CA THR A 75 -7.15 -3.87 -4.10
C THR A 75 -5.79 -4.31 -4.64
N LEU A 76 -4.88 -3.37 -4.86
CA LEU A 76 -3.49 -3.67 -5.23
C LEU A 76 -2.78 -4.47 -4.14
N HIS A 77 -2.93 -4.08 -2.86
CA HIS A 77 -2.38 -4.81 -1.73
C HIS A 77 -2.81 -6.29 -1.73
N GLU A 78 -4.09 -6.57 -1.97
CA GLU A 78 -4.58 -7.95 -2.08
C GLU A 78 -3.98 -8.71 -3.28
N VAL A 79 -3.79 -8.05 -4.45
CA VAL A 79 -3.12 -8.64 -5.62
C VAL A 79 -1.67 -8.99 -5.29
N VAL A 80 -0.92 -8.07 -4.69
CA VAL A 80 0.48 -8.33 -4.28
C VAL A 80 0.55 -9.52 -3.33
N ASN A 81 -0.33 -9.60 -2.34
CA ASN A 81 -0.38 -10.75 -1.43
C ASN A 81 -0.71 -12.06 -2.18
N GLY A 82 -1.62 -12.03 -3.16
CA GLY A 82 -1.93 -13.20 -4.00
C GLY A 82 -0.73 -13.68 -4.81
N LEU A 83 0.09 -12.76 -5.33
CA LEU A 83 1.31 -13.10 -6.05
C LEU A 83 2.35 -13.81 -5.17
N PHE A 84 2.44 -13.47 -3.89
CA PHE A 84 3.37 -14.15 -2.97
C PHE A 84 2.81 -15.46 -2.40
N ILE A 85 1.50 -15.65 -2.40
CA ILE A 85 0.85 -16.89 -1.94
C ILE A 85 0.91 -17.98 -3.01
N GLN A 86 0.79 -17.62 -4.31
CA GLN A 86 0.90 -18.58 -5.41
C GLN A 86 2.34 -19.14 -5.49
N GLN A 87 2.48 -20.39 -5.90
CA GLN A 87 3.76 -21.08 -5.98
C GLN A 87 4.08 -21.61 -7.39
N VAL A 88 3.41 -21.06 -8.41
CA VAL A 88 3.51 -21.55 -9.80
C VAL A 88 4.66 -20.87 -10.53
N VAL A 89 4.82 -19.56 -10.35
CA VAL A 89 5.87 -18.77 -11.01
C VAL A 89 6.46 -17.73 -10.06
N PRO A 90 7.72 -17.29 -10.30
CA PRO A 90 8.26 -16.10 -9.64
C PRO A 90 7.35 -14.89 -9.82
N THR A 91 7.18 -14.10 -8.77
CA THR A 91 6.22 -12.97 -8.74
C THR A 91 6.50 -11.93 -9.83
N GLU A 92 7.77 -11.69 -10.15
CA GLU A 92 8.24 -10.76 -11.18
C GLU A 92 7.90 -11.20 -12.62
N GLN A 93 7.44 -12.43 -12.82
CA GLN A 93 6.93 -12.89 -14.13
C GLN A 93 5.48 -12.47 -14.39
N VAL A 94 4.78 -11.96 -13.38
CA VAL A 94 3.41 -11.47 -13.51
C VAL A 94 3.43 -9.94 -13.55
N THR A 95 2.86 -9.36 -14.60
CA THR A 95 2.78 -7.92 -14.79
C THR A 95 1.47 -7.38 -14.25
N ILE A 96 1.53 -6.38 -13.39
CA ILE A 96 0.36 -5.68 -12.82
C ILE A 96 0.17 -4.35 -13.53
N ALA A 97 -1.06 -4.04 -13.91
CA ALA A 97 -1.50 -2.72 -14.33
C ALA A 97 -2.61 -2.23 -13.39
N VAL A 98 -2.65 -0.94 -13.08
CA VAL A 98 -3.66 -0.37 -12.18
C VAL A 98 -4.49 0.67 -12.89
N ILE A 99 -5.80 0.50 -12.86
CA ILE A 99 -6.81 1.50 -13.24
C ILE A 99 -7.48 1.96 -11.94
N ALA A 100 -7.07 3.12 -11.46
CA ALA A 100 -7.43 3.58 -10.14
C ALA A 100 -8.84 4.19 -10.11
N VAL A 101 -9.73 3.55 -9.36
CA VAL A 101 -11.08 4.04 -9.05
C VAL A 101 -11.22 4.43 -7.56
N GLY A 102 -10.15 4.24 -6.79
CA GLY A 102 -10.08 4.56 -5.37
C GLY A 102 -10.08 6.07 -5.07
N THR A 103 -10.11 6.41 -3.78
CA THR A 103 -10.12 7.81 -3.33
C THR A 103 -8.72 8.31 -2.95
N GLY A 104 -7.86 7.46 -2.40
CA GLY A 104 -6.49 7.79 -1.99
C GLY A 104 -5.54 7.74 -3.17
N ASN A 105 -5.41 6.54 -3.73
CA ASN A 105 -4.58 6.24 -4.89
C ASN A 105 -3.13 6.72 -4.69
N ASP A 106 -2.59 6.49 -3.50
CA ASP A 106 -1.26 6.95 -3.10
C ASP A 106 -0.15 6.22 -3.86
N TRP A 107 -0.35 4.91 -4.09
CA TRP A 107 0.61 4.10 -4.81
C TRP A 107 0.81 4.56 -6.26
N ILE A 108 -0.27 4.84 -7.01
CA ILE A 108 -0.16 5.27 -8.40
C ILE A 108 0.54 6.63 -8.57
N ARG A 109 0.51 7.50 -7.52
CA ARG A 109 1.24 8.77 -7.52
C ARG A 109 2.74 8.56 -7.55
N MET A 110 3.25 7.51 -6.88
CA MET A 110 4.66 7.18 -6.89
C MET A 110 5.17 6.89 -8.31
N PHE A 111 4.36 6.21 -9.12
CA PHE A 111 4.75 5.75 -10.46
C PHE A 111 4.21 6.62 -11.61
N GLY A 112 3.73 7.83 -11.30
CA GLY A 112 3.20 8.75 -12.31
C GLY A 112 2.02 8.20 -13.11
N ILE A 113 1.31 7.18 -12.61
CA ILE A 113 0.19 6.55 -13.31
C ILE A 113 -0.99 7.52 -13.30
N PRO A 114 -1.55 7.88 -14.48
CA PRO A 114 -2.63 8.84 -14.57
C PRO A 114 -3.93 8.35 -13.92
N THR A 115 -4.68 9.28 -13.32
CA THR A 115 -6.01 9.00 -12.76
C THR A 115 -7.12 9.02 -13.81
N ARG A 116 -6.88 9.61 -15.00
CA ARG A 116 -7.80 9.56 -16.14
C ARG A 116 -7.72 8.19 -16.79
N TYR A 117 -8.86 7.52 -16.94
CA TYR A 117 -8.93 6.15 -17.45
C TYR A 117 -8.31 5.99 -18.85
N SER A 118 -8.54 6.96 -19.77
CA SER A 118 -7.94 6.93 -21.09
C SER A 118 -6.42 7.00 -21.09
N GLU A 119 -5.84 7.79 -20.18
CA GLU A 119 -4.40 7.94 -20.04
C GLU A 119 -3.78 6.72 -19.33
N ALA A 120 -4.45 6.17 -18.30
CA ALA A 120 -4.02 4.95 -17.63
C ALA A 120 -4.02 3.75 -18.59
N ILE A 121 -5.06 3.61 -19.42
CA ILE A 121 -5.14 2.54 -20.43
C ILE A 121 -4.08 2.74 -21.52
N ARG A 122 -3.80 3.97 -21.94
CA ARG A 122 -2.68 4.26 -22.84
C ARG A 122 -1.35 3.81 -22.24
N ALA A 123 -1.09 4.04 -20.94
CA ALA A 123 0.12 3.54 -20.28
C ALA A 123 0.21 2.00 -20.32
N ILE A 124 -0.94 1.30 -20.19
CA ILE A 124 -1.00 -0.17 -20.37
C ILE A 124 -0.59 -0.57 -21.79
N CYS A 125 -1.09 0.12 -22.82
CA CYS A 125 -0.73 -0.14 -24.22
C CYS A 125 0.75 0.17 -24.50
N GLU A 126 1.29 1.20 -23.89
CA GLU A 126 2.69 1.57 -24.02
C GLU A 126 3.63 0.54 -23.38
N GLY A 127 3.16 -0.19 -22.38
CA GLY A 127 3.84 -1.36 -21.82
C GLY A 127 5.14 -1.06 -21.08
N ALA A 128 5.37 0.19 -20.64
CA ALA A 128 6.53 0.52 -19.83
C ALA A 128 6.40 -0.14 -18.44
N THR A 129 7.39 -0.92 -18.05
CA THR A 129 7.38 -1.68 -16.79
C THR A 129 8.49 -1.23 -15.86
N PHE A 130 8.22 -1.36 -14.57
CA PHE A 130 9.15 -1.14 -13.48
C PHE A 130 9.11 -2.34 -12.53
N LEU A 131 10.28 -2.73 -11.99
CA LEU A 131 10.38 -3.78 -10.98
C LEU A 131 10.45 -3.14 -9.61
N GLN A 132 9.35 -3.23 -8.87
CA GLN A 132 9.22 -2.69 -7.53
C GLN A 132 9.65 -3.70 -6.47
N ASP A 133 10.25 -3.19 -5.40
CA ASP A 133 10.48 -3.93 -4.16
C ASP A 133 9.18 -4.17 -3.40
N VAL A 134 9.18 -5.19 -2.54
CA VAL A 134 8.04 -5.53 -1.68
C VAL A 134 8.54 -5.79 -0.28
N GLY A 135 7.88 -5.23 0.72
CA GLY A 135 8.14 -5.54 2.12
C GLY A 135 7.29 -6.71 2.59
N GLU A 136 7.86 -7.58 3.41
CA GLU A 136 7.10 -8.51 4.23
C GLU A 136 7.05 -7.99 5.66
N VAL A 137 5.86 -8.02 6.26
CA VAL A 137 5.63 -7.60 7.64
C VAL A 137 5.16 -8.81 8.43
N ALA A 138 5.99 -9.31 9.33
CA ALA A 138 5.59 -10.28 10.34
C ALA A 138 5.06 -9.53 11.56
N TYR A 139 3.93 -10.01 12.09
CA TYR A 139 3.25 -9.39 13.22
C TYR A 139 2.54 -10.44 14.07
N GLU A 140 2.12 -10.06 15.26
CA GLU A 140 1.35 -10.93 16.14
C GLU A 140 -0.14 -10.52 16.12
N GLU A 141 -1.00 -11.51 15.88
CA GLU A 141 -2.45 -11.36 15.96
C GLU A 141 -3.04 -12.52 16.77
N SER A 142 -3.74 -12.20 17.86
CA SER A 142 -4.35 -13.20 18.74
C SER A 142 -3.37 -14.27 19.22
N HIS A 143 -2.12 -13.91 19.50
CA HIS A 143 -1.00 -14.78 19.91
C HIS A 143 -0.48 -15.73 18.82
N TYR A 144 -0.82 -15.51 17.56
CA TYR A 144 -0.28 -16.26 16.42
C TYR A 144 0.57 -15.33 15.54
N ALA A 145 1.73 -15.85 15.13
CA ALA A 145 2.57 -15.17 14.15
C ALA A 145 1.86 -15.20 12.78
N GLN A 146 1.78 -14.05 12.15
CA GLN A 146 1.20 -13.84 10.82
C GLN A 146 2.18 -13.05 9.98
N SER A 147 2.07 -13.12 8.65
CA SER A 147 2.78 -12.22 7.76
C SER A 147 1.89 -11.66 6.66
N ARG A 148 2.29 -10.49 6.15
CA ARG A 148 1.65 -9.79 5.04
C ARG A 148 2.69 -9.10 4.19
N TYR A 149 2.43 -9.05 2.90
CA TYR A 149 3.26 -8.33 1.93
C TYR A 149 2.72 -6.93 1.69
N MET A 150 3.61 -5.94 1.64
CA MET A 150 3.29 -4.53 1.43
C MET A 150 3.99 -3.98 0.19
N ALA A 151 3.27 -3.18 -0.57
CA ALA A 151 3.78 -2.51 -1.77
C ALA A 151 3.93 -0.99 -1.60
N ASN A 152 3.43 -0.41 -0.51
CA ASN A 152 3.42 1.03 -0.30
C ASN A 152 4.01 1.41 1.07
N VAL A 153 3.19 1.62 2.10
CA VAL A 153 3.63 2.13 3.41
C VAL A 153 2.89 1.43 4.55
N ALA A 154 3.65 1.07 5.58
CA ALA A 154 3.13 0.66 6.87
C ALA A 154 3.19 1.83 7.87
N GLY A 155 2.09 2.06 8.58
CA GLY A 155 2.01 2.99 9.69
C GLY A 155 1.94 2.25 11.03
N VAL A 156 2.78 2.62 11.99
CA VAL A 156 2.82 2.01 13.32
C VAL A 156 2.46 3.05 14.37
N GLY A 157 1.61 2.65 15.33
CA GLY A 157 1.22 3.52 16.44
C GLY A 157 0.06 4.47 16.09
N PHE A 158 0.29 5.79 16.08
CA PHE A 158 -0.76 6.79 15.83
C PHE A 158 -1.51 6.52 14.52
N ASP A 159 -0.81 6.32 13.42
CA ASP A 159 -1.41 6.13 12.11
C ASP A 159 -2.32 4.89 12.06
N ALA A 160 -1.83 3.75 12.56
CA ALA A 160 -2.65 2.54 12.69
C ALA A 160 -3.86 2.74 13.61
N SER A 161 -3.75 3.59 14.64
CA SER A 161 -4.87 3.95 15.52
C SER A 161 -5.93 4.77 14.80
N VAL A 162 -5.53 5.63 13.86
CA VAL A 162 -6.45 6.36 12.97
C VAL A 162 -7.19 5.39 12.06
N THR A 163 -6.46 4.46 11.43
CA THR A 163 -7.03 3.41 10.57
C THR A 163 -8.02 2.53 11.34
N ARG A 164 -7.67 2.09 12.55
CA ARG A 164 -8.56 1.33 13.46
C ARG A 164 -9.87 2.07 13.72
N ARG A 165 -9.79 3.35 13.99
CA ARG A 165 -10.98 4.19 14.25
C ARG A 165 -11.82 4.36 13.00
N TYR A 166 -11.19 4.54 11.86
CA TYR A 166 -11.87 4.64 10.57
C TYR A 166 -12.63 3.35 10.23
N GLU A 167 -12.01 2.18 10.38
CA GLU A 167 -12.66 0.89 10.19
C GLU A 167 -13.82 0.66 11.15
N HIS A 168 -13.68 1.06 12.41
CA HIS A 168 -14.78 0.99 13.38
C HIS A 168 -15.99 1.85 12.95
N TYR A 169 -15.78 3.01 12.33
CA TYR A 169 -16.89 3.78 11.79
C TYR A 169 -17.54 3.11 10.57
N LYS A 170 -16.73 2.51 9.71
CA LYS A 170 -17.23 1.74 8.54
C LYS A 170 -18.04 0.52 8.97
N SER A 171 -17.60 -0.24 9.94
CA SER A 171 -18.32 -1.40 10.47
C SER A 171 -19.68 -1.04 11.07
N LYS A 172 -19.85 0.20 11.52
CA LYS A 172 -21.14 0.77 11.97
C LYS A 172 -21.99 1.36 10.85
N GLY A 173 -21.67 1.05 9.57
CA GLY A 173 -22.44 1.52 8.42
C GLY A 173 -22.22 2.99 8.07
N LYS A 174 -21.30 3.70 8.73
CA LYS A 174 -21.00 5.09 8.40
C LYS A 174 -20.19 5.16 7.11
N LYS A 175 -20.56 6.07 6.21
CA LYS A 175 -19.88 6.32 4.94
C LYS A 175 -19.52 7.80 4.83
N GLY A 176 -18.50 8.11 4.03
CA GLY A 176 -18.15 9.49 3.68
C GLY A 176 -16.68 9.82 3.86
N ARG A 177 -16.19 10.71 3.00
CA ARG A 177 -14.81 11.18 2.92
C ARG A 177 -14.29 11.77 4.24
N TYR A 178 -15.20 12.37 5.03
CA TYR A 178 -14.84 13.02 6.30
C TYR A 178 -14.56 12.04 7.45
N LEU A 179 -14.86 10.74 7.30
CA LEU A 179 -14.66 9.77 8.39
C LEU A 179 -13.18 9.59 8.73
N TYR A 180 -12.31 9.59 7.73
CA TYR A 180 -10.86 9.49 7.96
C TYR A 180 -10.35 10.73 8.69
N LEU A 181 -10.71 11.93 8.23
CA LEU A 181 -10.35 13.18 8.91
C LEU A 181 -10.90 13.23 10.34
N LYS A 182 -12.15 12.80 10.55
CA LYS A 182 -12.73 12.69 11.90
C LYS A 182 -11.95 11.72 12.78
N SER A 183 -11.51 10.57 12.23
CA SER A 183 -10.71 9.59 12.93
C SER A 183 -9.34 10.16 13.29
N PHE A 184 -8.72 10.90 12.36
CA PHE A 184 -7.46 11.59 12.57
C PHE A 184 -7.56 12.61 13.72
N ILE A 185 -8.51 13.54 13.65
CA ILE A 185 -8.72 14.59 14.67
C ILE A 185 -9.00 13.97 16.05
N TYR A 186 -9.85 12.94 16.10
CA TYR A 186 -10.16 12.27 17.37
C TYR A 186 -8.91 11.65 18.00
N ASN A 187 -8.12 10.90 17.23
CA ASN A 187 -6.92 10.26 17.74
C ASN A 187 -5.84 11.29 18.06
N TYR A 188 -5.74 12.38 17.31
CA TYR A 188 -4.77 13.44 17.52
C TYR A 188 -4.77 14.00 18.94
N PHE A 189 -5.95 14.14 19.54
CA PHE A 189 -6.09 14.64 20.92
C PHE A 189 -6.05 13.53 21.99
N ARG A 190 -6.19 12.27 21.60
CA ARG A 190 -6.34 11.16 22.58
C ARG A 190 -5.21 10.14 22.53
N TYR A 191 -4.51 10.03 21.42
CA TYR A 191 -3.42 9.08 21.29
C TYR A 191 -2.24 9.51 22.19
N ARG A 192 -1.64 8.51 22.83
CA ARG A 192 -0.46 8.71 23.68
C ARG A 192 0.69 7.88 23.14
N SER A 193 1.89 8.45 23.18
CA SER A 193 3.12 7.77 22.82
C SER A 193 3.37 6.57 23.71
N SER A 194 3.96 5.54 23.16
CA SER A 194 4.35 4.31 23.86
C SER A 194 5.87 4.19 23.90
N GLY A 195 6.40 3.44 24.86
CA GLY A 195 7.81 3.06 24.87
C GLY A 195 8.07 2.06 23.75
N VAL A 196 8.96 2.39 22.84
CA VAL A 196 9.24 1.60 21.63
C VAL A 196 10.74 1.42 21.48
N LYS A 197 11.13 0.20 21.13
CA LYS A 197 12.50 -0.11 20.67
C LYS A 197 12.45 -0.41 19.19
N VAL A 198 13.35 0.19 18.41
CA VAL A 198 13.49 -0.04 16.98
C VAL A 198 14.94 -0.43 16.67
N TRP A 199 15.08 -1.57 16.01
CA TRP A 199 16.35 -2.01 15.43
C TRP A 199 16.23 -1.93 13.91
N ILE A 200 17.32 -1.49 13.28
CA ILE A 200 17.46 -1.43 11.83
C ILE A 200 18.77 -2.15 11.47
N ASP A 201 18.68 -3.19 10.64
CA ASP A 201 19.80 -4.04 10.24
C ASP A 201 20.64 -4.53 11.44
N GLY A 202 19.97 -4.82 12.55
CA GLY A 202 20.57 -5.31 13.81
C GLY A 202 21.02 -4.22 14.78
N GLU A 203 21.08 -2.95 14.38
CA GLU A 203 21.46 -1.83 15.24
C GLU A 203 20.25 -1.23 15.97
N LEU A 204 20.35 -1.02 17.27
CA LEU A 204 19.32 -0.34 18.09
C LEU A 204 19.38 1.17 17.84
N VAL A 205 18.45 1.70 17.03
CA VAL A 205 18.43 3.13 16.65
C VAL A 205 17.48 3.97 17.49
N HIS A 206 16.51 3.32 18.17
CA HIS A 206 15.55 4.02 19.03
C HIS A 206 15.18 3.17 20.25
N ASN A 207 15.15 3.79 21.45
CA ASN A 207 14.72 3.16 22.69
C ASN A 207 14.14 4.25 23.63
N ASP A 208 12.97 4.74 23.29
CA ASP A 208 12.31 5.83 24.03
C ASP A 208 10.81 5.87 23.62
N LEU A 209 10.10 6.92 24.07
CA LEU A 209 8.73 7.19 23.64
C LEU A 209 8.67 7.50 22.15
N LEU A 210 7.76 6.81 21.46
CA LEU A 210 7.46 7.03 20.04
C LEU A 210 5.97 7.37 19.86
N TYR A 211 5.68 8.38 19.04
CA TYR A 211 4.31 8.75 18.69
C TYR A 211 3.81 7.94 17.49
N SER A 212 4.62 7.85 16.44
CA SER A 212 4.30 7.08 15.23
C SER A 212 5.57 6.71 14.48
N ALA A 213 5.50 5.62 13.68
CA ALA A 213 6.49 5.34 12.66
C ALA A 213 5.79 5.13 11.32
N ALA A 214 6.40 5.65 10.24
CA ALA A 214 6.09 5.29 8.87
C ALA A 214 7.27 4.49 8.31
N ILE A 215 6.99 3.33 7.71
CA ILE A 215 7.97 2.44 7.11
C ILE A 215 7.45 2.12 5.73
N GLY A 216 8.22 2.37 4.67
CA GLY A 216 7.67 2.17 3.35
C GLY A 216 8.69 2.10 2.24
N ILE A 217 8.16 1.77 1.07
CA ILE A 217 8.85 1.63 -0.20
C ILE A 217 8.51 2.83 -1.10
N CYS A 218 7.34 3.44 -0.88
CA CYS A 218 6.84 4.59 -1.64
C CYS A 218 6.72 5.84 -0.78
N LYS A 219 6.65 7.00 -1.45
CA LYS A 219 6.67 8.33 -0.81
C LYS A 219 5.34 8.71 -0.16
N TYR A 220 4.21 8.24 -0.74
CA TYR A 220 2.87 8.75 -0.45
C TYR A 220 2.05 7.80 0.40
N HIS A 221 1.32 8.37 1.35
CA HIS A 221 0.48 7.63 2.29
C HIS A 221 -0.72 8.47 2.74
N GLY A 222 -1.84 7.82 3.08
CA GLY A 222 -2.98 8.47 3.74
C GLY A 222 -3.66 9.58 2.94
N GLY A 223 -3.63 9.51 1.60
CA GLY A 223 -4.25 10.49 0.72
C GLY A 223 -3.33 11.64 0.32
N GLY A 224 -2.04 11.39 0.20
CA GLY A 224 -1.03 12.31 -0.30
C GLY A 224 -0.05 12.85 0.72
N PHE A 225 -0.05 12.35 1.96
CA PHE A 225 1.03 12.65 2.90
C PHE A 225 2.35 12.08 2.38
N GLN A 226 3.40 12.88 2.43
CA GLN A 226 4.77 12.48 2.08
C GLN A 226 5.58 12.29 3.35
N LEU A 227 5.32 11.19 4.06
CA LEU A 227 6.06 10.84 5.27
C LEU A 227 7.43 10.25 4.97
N LEU A 228 7.64 9.78 3.73
CA LEU A 228 8.85 9.13 3.24
C LEU A 228 9.32 9.79 1.93
N PRO A 229 9.64 11.09 1.90
CA PRO A 229 9.90 11.82 0.66
C PRO A 229 11.13 11.33 -0.11
N SER A 230 12.07 10.66 0.56
CA SER A 230 13.29 10.08 -0.04
C SER A 230 13.12 8.64 -0.52
N ALA A 231 11.95 8.02 -0.34
CA ALA A 231 11.75 6.62 -0.71
C ALA A 231 11.99 6.36 -2.19
N ILE A 232 12.73 5.28 -2.47
CA ILE A 232 13.06 4.75 -3.79
C ILE A 232 12.52 3.32 -3.86
N ALA A 233 11.71 3.03 -4.86
CA ALA A 233 10.91 1.82 -4.87
C ALA A 233 11.62 0.56 -5.38
N ASP A 234 12.94 0.64 -5.71
CA ASP A 234 13.74 -0.43 -6.32
C ASP A 234 15.20 -0.46 -5.83
N ASP A 235 15.48 0.04 -4.62
CA ASP A 235 16.85 0.09 -4.09
C ASP A 235 17.13 -0.92 -2.97
N GLY A 236 16.18 -1.82 -2.70
CA GLY A 236 16.32 -2.87 -1.69
C GLY A 236 16.20 -2.39 -0.25
N MET A 237 15.74 -1.17 -0.02
CA MET A 237 15.67 -0.59 1.33
C MET A 237 14.28 -0.03 1.64
N PHE A 238 13.88 -0.12 2.90
CA PHE A 238 12.81 0.70 3.44
C PHE A 238 13.32 2.09 3.76
N ASP A 239 12.52 3.11 3.46
CA ASP A 239 12.60 4.40 4.10
C ASP A 239 11.78 4.37 5.40
N ILE A 240 12.30 4.99 6.46
CA ILE A 240 11.73 4.93 7.80
C ILE A 240 11.69 6.32 8.39
N THR A 241 10.50 6.77 8.81
CA THR A 241 10.35 8.02 9.56
C THR A 241 9.83 7.70 10.96
N LEU A 242 10.65 7.94 11.97
CA LEU A 242 10.26 7.87 13.37
C LEU A 242 9.80 9.24 13.84
N ILE A 243 8.57 9.34 14.35
CA ILE A 243 7.97 10.58 14.85
C ILE A 243 7.97 10.51 16.37
N LYS A 244 8.84 11.31 16.99
CA LYS A 244 8.94 11.45 18.46
C LYS A 244 7.74 12.22 19.01
N PRO A 245 7.45 12.12 20.31
CA PRO A 245 6.40 12.90 20.94
C PRO A 245 6.56 14.41 20.71
N PHE A 246 5.45 15.09 20.44
CA PHE A 246 5.42 16.53 20.22
C PHE A 246 4.15 17.14 20.81
N HIS A 247 4.16 18.45 21.04
CA HIS A 247 2.96 19.17 21.45
C HIS A 247 2.04 19.43 20.25
N TRP A 248 0.74 19.31 20.45
CA TRP A 248 -0.29 19.39 19.41
C TRP A 248 -0.22 20.64 18.50
N TRP A 249 0.20 21.81 19.03
CA TRP A 249 0.34 23.03 18.22
C TRP A 249 1.47 22.96 17.19
N HIS A 250 2.49 22.13 17.39
CA HIS A 250 3.59 21.99 16.43
C HIS A 250 3.10 21.51 15.06
N LEU A 251 2.10 20.62 15.05
CA LEU A 251 1.55 20.12 13.79
C LEU A 251 0.68 21.17 13.10
N LEU A 252 -0.09 21.99 13.83
CA LEU A 252 -0.92 23.04 13.24
C LEU A 252 -0.12 24.00 12.37
N PHE A 253 1.05 24.42 12.82
CA PHE A 253 1.92 25.36 12.08
C PHE A 253 2.79 24.69 11.01
N ARG A 254 2.88 23.35 11.01
CA ARG A 254 3.77 22.59 10.12
C ARG A 254 3.02 21.55 9.28
N PHE A 255 1.70 21.60 9.29
CA PHE A 255 0.84 20.62 8.59
C PHE A 255 1.17 20.52 7.08
N ASN A 256 1.48 21.64 6.44
CA ASN A 256 1.88 21.66 5.02
C ASN A 256 3.15 20.84 4.73
N ARG A 257 4.03 20.66 5.73
CA ARG A 257 5.26 19.86 5.57
C ARG A 257 5.00 18.37 5.38
N LEU A 258 3.83 17.91 5.79
CA LEU A 258 3.41 16.53 5.56
C LEU A 258 3.06 16.26 4.09
N PHE A 259 2.78 17.32 3.29
CA PHE A 259 2.36 17.17 1.90
C PHE A 259 3.42 17.60 0.87
N ASN A 260 4.39 18.40 1.27
CA ASN A 260 5.38 18.97 0.35
C ASN A 260 6.78 18.32 0.44
N GLY A 261 6.88 17.16 1.08
CA GLY A 261 8.12 16.39 1.18
C GLY A 261 9.17 16.98 2.13
N THR A 262 8.81 17.96 2.96
CA THR A 262 9.77 18.57 3.91
C THR A 262 9.60 18.10 5.35
N VAL A 263 9.03 16.89 5.54
CA VAL A 263 8.75 16.32 6.86
C VAL A 263 10.02 16.18 7.73
N TYR A 264 11.16 15.88 7.14
CA TYR A 264 12.43 15.75 7.88
C TYR A 264 12.95 17.07 8.47
N SER A 265 12.44 18.22 8.01
CA SER A 265 12.72 19.51 8.65
C SER A 265 11.92 19.77 9.94
N ILE A 266 11.05 18.82 10.33
CA ILE A 266 10.34 18.86 11.59
C ILE A 266 11.25 18.20 12.63
N GLY A 267 11.70 18.92 13.64
CA GLY A 267 12.70 18.47 14.62
C GLY A 267 12.29 17.24 15.47
N HIS A 268 11.04 16.77 15.35
CA HIS A 268 10.53 15.54 15.98
C HIS A 268 10.53 14.32 15.03
N CYS A 269 10.86 14.52 13.76
CA CYS A 269 10.94 13.46 12.75
C CYS A 269 12.41 13.09 12.53
N VAL A 270 12.71 11.80 12.63
CA VAL A 270 14.05 11.25 12.38
C VAL A 270 13.92 10.25 11.26
N HIS A 271 14.79 10.36 10.26
CA HIS A 271 14.82 9.49 9.09
C HIS A 271 15.92 8.43 9.21
N TYR A 272 15.58 7.22 8.80
CA TYR A 272 16.50 6.09 8.66
C TYR A 272 16.20 5.33 7.37
N ARG A 273 17.13 4.45 6.98
CA ARG A 273 16.96 3.48 5.91
C ARG A 273 17.54 2.14 6.34
N GLY A 274 16.95 1.06 5.86
CA GLY A 274 17.44 -0.29 6.12
C GLY A 274 16.56 -1.35 5.45
N SER A 275 17.09 -2.56 5.37
CA SER A 275 16.43 -3.70 4.72
C SER A 275 15.70 -4.63 5.68
N HIS A 276 16.07 -4.58 6.95
CA HIS A 276 15.46 -5.37 8.02
C HIS A 276 15.18 -4.50 9.24
N ILE A 277 13.91 -4.49 9.69
CA ILE A 277 13.49 -3.64 10.80
C ILE A 277 12.73 -4.49 11.81
N ARG A 278 13.11 -4.36 13.09
CA ARG A 278 12.39 -4.97 14.22
C ARG A 278 11.86 -3.89 15.14
N ILE A 279 10.59 -4.01 15.54
CA ILE A 279 9.93 -3.06 16.44
C ILE A 279 9.28 -3.82 17.59
N GLU A 280 9.63 -3.43 18.80
CA GLU A 280 9.00 -3.90 20.04
C GLU A 280 8.42 -2.71 20.81
N SER A 281 7.31 -2.92 21.50
CA SER A 281 6.71 -1.87 22.31
C SER A 281 6.05 -2.40 23.59
N THR A 282 5.95 -1.52 24.57
CA THR A 282 5.19 -1.74 25.79
C THR A 282 4.43 -0.45 26.13
N PRO A 283 3.07 -0.46 26.11
CA PRO A 283 2.21 -1.57 25.69
C PRO A 283 2.32 -1.87 24.19
N ASN A 284 1.70 -3.01 23.74
CA ASN A 284 1.57 -3.34 22.34
C ASN A 284 0.90 -2.22 21.55
N ILE A 285 1.46 -1.84 20.40
CA ILE A 285 0.92 -0.83 19.50
C ILE A 285 0.53 -1.44 18.15
N PRO A 286 -0.55 -0.92 17.52
CA PRO A 286 -1.05 -1.47 16.27
C PRO A 286 -0.18 -1.10 15.07
N VAL A 287 -0.31 -1.91 14.01
CA VAL A 287 0.22 -1.65 12.67
C VAL A 287 -0.90 -1.64 11.64
N ALA A 288 -0.80 -0.75 10.68
CA ALA A 288 -1.61 -0.74 9.45
C ALA A 288 -0.66 -0.80 8.24
N VAL A 289 -0.92 -1.69 7.30
CA VAL A 289 -0.10 -1.93 6.11
C VAL A 289 -0.94 -1.66 4.86
N ASP A 290 -0.49 -0.78 3.99
CA ASP A 290 -1.21 -0.35 2.77
C ASP A 290 -2.69 0.02 3.04
N GLY A 291 -2.97 0.56 4.23
CA GLY A 291 -4.31 0.93 4.69
C GLY A 291 -5.13 -0.22 5.31
N GLU A 292 -4.62 -1.44 5.37
CA GLU A 292 -5.25 -2.56 6.10
C GLU A 292 -4.72 -2.63 7.54
N LEU A 293 -5.63 -2.60 8.52
CA LEU A 293 -5.28 -2.80 9.92
C LEU A 293 -4.94 -4.27 10.15
N LEU A 294 -3.75 -4.51 10.68
CA LEU A 294 -3.26 -5.82 11.09
C LEU A 294 -3.21 -5.91 12.64
N GLY A 295 -2.42 -6.87 13.16
CA GLY A 295 -2.16 -7.00 14.59
C GLY A 295 -1.35 -5.84 15.19
N GLY A 296 -0.32 -6.16 15.92
CA GLY A 296 0.56 -5.18 16.55
C GLY A 296 1.94 -5.74 16.84
N THR A 297 2.70 -4.99 17.62
CA THR A 297 4.06 -5.38 18.05
C THR A 297 4.07 -6.68 18.85
N PRO A 298 5.15 -7.53 18.75
CA PRO A 298 6.37 -7.26 17.98
C PRO A 298 6.14 -7.30 16.47
N LEU A 299 6.90 -6.46 15.74
CA LEU A 299 6.87 -6.41 14.27
C LEU A 299 8.25 -6.68 13.72
N GLU A 300 8.29 -7.38 12.59
CA GLU A 300 9.52 -7.59 11.81
C GLU A 300 9.23 -7.28 10.36
N PHE A 301 10.05 -6.42 9.74
CA PHE A 301 9.96 -6.05 8.34
C PHE A 301 11.18 -6.58 7.61
N THR A 302 10.94 -7.26 6.49
CA THR A 302 11.99 -7.80 5.62
C THR A 302 11.77 -7.33 4.19
N MET A 303 12.83 -6.83 3.54
CA MET A 303 12.75 -6.36 2.16
C MET A 303 12.95 -7.51 1.17
N HIS A 304 12.08 -7.57 0.17
CA HIS A 304 12.18 -8.45 -0.98
C HIS A 304 12.44 -7.60 -2.23
N TYR A 305 13.66 -7.63 -2.71
CA TYR A 305 14.15 -6.82 -3.81
C TYR A 305 13.57 -7.25 -5.16
N HIS A 306 13.07 -6.29 -5.98
CA HIS A 306 12.60 -6.46 -7.36
C HIS A 306 11.56 -7.59 -7.55
N ARG A 307 10.50 -7.61 -6.73
CA ARG A 307 9.54 -8.73 -6.71
C ARG A 307 8.24 -8.49 -7.46
N VAL A 308 7.87 -7.27 -7.75
CA VAL A 308 6.60 -6.97 -8.43
C VAL A 308 6.84 -6.14 -9.68
N LYS A 309 6.43 -6.66 -10.83
CA LYS A 309 6.48 -5.96 -12.11
C LYS A 309 5.21 -5.18 -12.34
N VAL A 310 5.34 -3.87 -12.47
CA VAL A 310 4.20 -2.95 -12.60
C VAL A 310 4.28 -2.15 -13.88
N ILE A 311 3.12 -1.88 -14.51
CA ILE A 311 3.02 -0.90 -15.59
C ILE A 311 3.10 0.50 -14.99
N VAL A 312 3.96 1.34 -15.53
CA VAL A 312 4.19 2.72 -15.10
C VAL A 312 4.03 3.70 -16.26
N ASN A 313 3.94 4.99 -15.95
CA ASN A 313 4.07 6.01 -16.98
C ASN A 313 5.51 6.00 -17.52
N LYS A 314 5.68 6.11 -18.84
CA LYS A 314 7.02 6.17 -19.47
C LYS A 314 7.89 7.31 -18.95
N ASP A 315 7.27 8.42 -18.57
CA ASP A 315 8.03 9.58 -18.09
C ASP A 315 8.63 9.32 -16.69
N PHE A 316 8.00 8.44 -15.89
CA PHE A 316 8.56 7.98 -14.62
C PHE A 316 9.94 7.30 -14.76
N LEU A 317 10.18 6.59 -15.87
CA LEU A 317 11.45 5.89 -16.10
C LEU A 317 12.60 6.84 -16.54
N LYS A 318 12.31 8.15 -16.73
CA LYS A 318 13.30 9.17 -17.11
C LYS A 318 13.79 9.99 -15.90
N GLU A 319 13.10 9.89 -14.76
CA GLU A 319 13.45 10.55 -13.51
C GLU A 319 14.42 9.70 -12.68
#